data_6235c8e91efbd80536fde414992d42ad
#
_entry.id   6235c8e91efbd80536fde414992d42ad
#
_cell.length_a   1.000
_cell.length_b   1.000
_cell.length_c   1.000
_cell.angle_alpha   90.00
_cell.angle_beta   90.00
_cell.angle_gamma   90.00
#
_symmetry.space_group_name_H-M   'P 1'
#
loop_
_entity.id
_entity.type
_entity.pdbx_description
1 polymer ?
#
loop_
_entity_poly.entity_id
_entity_poly.type
_entity_poly.pdbx_seq_one_letter_code
_entity_poly.pdbx_strand_id
1 'polypeptide(L)'
;MATRLPGTLTDSVIAATLAELEETAAALADSPVARIRGLVKDFGERRVLHGLDLDIRPGEFVALLGRSGSGKSTLLRALAGLDDETGGELTVSGEVAVAFQEPRLVPWKRVRDNVTLGLRHENRRAAAAAALAEVGLAERGAAWPLTLSGGEAQRASLARALVREPDLLLLDEPFSALDALTRITIHGLVLDLWARHRPGVLLVTHDVDEAVLLADRALVLDGGRIAREIPIDLPRPRRRDHPEFLALRTALLAELGVIPEGTTE
;
A
#
# COMPACT_ATOMS: atom_id res chain seq x y z
N MET A 1 -18.19 4.10 -63.28
CA MET A 1 -18.91 3.79 -62.03
C MET A 1 -17.92 3.99 -60.90
N ALA A 2 -17.91 5.17 -60.25
CA ALA A 2 -16.94 5.51 -59.22
C ALA A 2 -17.54 5.18 -57.86
N THR A 3 -16.95 4.22 -57.16
CA THR A 3 -17.35 3.83 -55.80
C THR A 3 -16.89 4.93 -54.81
N ARG A 4 -17.86 5.64 -54.23
CA ARG A 4 -17.61 6.57 -53.11
C ARG A 4 -17.15 5.77 -51.91
N LEU A 5 -15.98 6.12 -51.39
CA LEU A 5 -15.54 5.68 -50.08
C LEU A 5 -16.42 6.29 -48.98
N PRO A 6 -16.77 5.54 -47.91
CA PRO A 6 -17.62 6.06 -46.84
C PRO A 6 -16.85 7.06 -45.97
N GLY A 7 -17.53 8.20 -45.79
CA GLY A 7 -17.39 9.27 -44.81
C GLY A 7 -16.13 9.40 -43.98
N THR A 8 -15.30 10.40 -44.30
CA THR A 8 -14.37 11.04 -43.33
C THR A 8 -15.20 11.52 -42.12
N LEU A 9 -14.84 11.04 -40.93
CA LEU A 9 -15.36 11.59 -39.69
C LEU A 9 -15.07 13.09 -39.67
N THR A 10 -16.09 13.91 -39.45
CA THR A 10 -15.91 15.38 -39.39
C THR A 10 -15.10 15.72 -38.18
N ASP A 11 -14.25 16.77 -38.26
CA ASP A 11 -13.39 17.24 -37.14
C ASP A 11 -14.19 17.42 -35.83
N SER A 12 -15.48 17.77 -35.93
CA SER A 12 -16.39 17.88 -34.79
C SER A 12 -16.69 16.55 -34.10
N VAL A 13 -16.83 15.45 -34.85
CA VAL A 13 -17.07 14.10 -34.26
C VAL A 13 -15.81 13.58 -33.60
N ILE A 14 -14.65 13.83 -34.21
CA ILE A 14 -13.35 13.47 -33.63
C ILE A 14 -13.13 14.24 -32.34
N ALA A 15 -13.36 15.54 -32.30
CA ALA A 15 -13.24 16.38 -31.12
C ALA A 15 -14.19 15.95 -29.99
N ALA A 16 -15.46 15.63 -30.31
CA ALA A 16 -16.41 15.12 -29.32
C ALA A 16 -15.97 13.77 -28.73
N THR A 17 -15.51 12.84 -29.56
CA THR A 17 -15.04 11.53 -29.14
C THR A 17 -13.77 11.66 -28.27
N LEU A 18 -12.86 12.58 -28.61
CA LEU A 18 -11.66 12.84 -27.79
C LEU A 18 -12.04 13.43 -26.43
N ALA A 19 -12.97 14.38 -26.38
CA ALA A 19 -13.45 14.94 -25.12
C ALA A 19 -14.13 13.89 -24.20
N GLU A 20 -14.97 13.00 -24.78
CA GLU A 20 -15.57 11.88 -24.04
C GLU A 20 -14.51 10.88 -23.54
N LEU A 21 -13.47 10.61 -24.33
CA LEU A 21 -12.37 9.76 -23.93
C LEU A 21 -11.54 10.40 -22.82
N GLU A 22 -11.28 11.71 -22.89
CA GLU A 22 -10.58 12.47 -21.84
C GLU A 22 -11.38 12.51 -20.54
N GLU A 23 -12.69 12.75 -20.59
CA GLU A 23 -13.58 12.72 -19.43
C GLU A 23 -13.67 11.32 -18.83
N THR A 24 -13.77 10.29 -19.65
CA THR A 24 -13.76 8.88 -19.21
C THR A 24 -12.41 8.51 -18.58
N ALA A 25 -11.31 8.94 -19.19
CA ALA A 25 -9.97 8.72 -18.65
C ALA A 25 -9.76 9.44 -17.30
N ALA A 26 -10.25 10.67 -17.17
CA ALA A 26 -10.23 11.43 -15.93
C ALA A 26 -11.06 10.76 -14.82
N ALA A 27 -12.26 10.28 -15.15
CA ALA A 27 -13.12 9.54 -14.23
C ALA A 27 -12.51 8.20 -13.80
N LEU A 28 -11.83 7.50 -14.70
CA LEU A 28 -11.09 6.27 -14.38
C LEU A 28 -9.86 6.55 -13.51
N ALA A 29 -9.15 7.66 -13.77
CA ALA A 29 -8.00 8.07 -12.97
C ALA A 29 -8.37 8.45 -11.53
N ASP A 30 -9.59 8.93 -11.29
CA ASP A 30 -10.11 9.26 -9.95
C ASP A 30 -10.82 8.05 -9.28
N SER A 31 -10.98 6.95 -10.01
CA SER A 31 -11.59 5.73 -9.45
C SER A 31 -10.66 5.08 -8.43
N PRO A 32 -11.15 4.65 -7.27
CA PRO A 32 -10.32 4.00 -6.27
C PRO A 32 -9.75 2.67 -6.80
N VAL A 33 -8.47 2.41 -6.49
CA VAL A 33 -7.82 1.12 -6.77
C VAL A 33 -8.36 0.01 -5.89
N ALA A 34 -8.85 0.36 -4.69
CA ALA A 34 -9.60 -0.54 -3.83
C ALA A 34 -10.87 0.14 -3.33
N ARG A 35 -12.00 -0.53 -3.48
CA ARG A 35 -13.31 -0.09 -2.97
C ARG A 35 -13.93 -1.19 -2.14
N ILE A 36 -14.33 -0.85 -0.93
CA ILE A 36 -14.97 -1.74 0.02
C ILE A 36 -16.27 -1.10 0.46
N ARG A 37 -17.37 -1.88 0.47
CA ARG A 37 -18.68 -1.47 0.98
C ARG A 37 -19.28 -2.57 1.85
N GLY A 38 -19.53 -2.24 3.12
CA GLY A 38 -20.16 -3.11 4.06
C GLY A 38 -19.41 -4.42 4.31
N LEU A 39 -18.07 -4.43 4.26
CA LEU A 39 -17.27 -5.65 4.38
C LEU A 39 -17.47 -6.32 5.72
N VAL A 40 -17.89 -7.58 5.69
CA VAL A 40 -18.06 -8.43 6.86
C VAL A 40 -17.15 -9.65 6.73
N LYS A 41 -16.50 -10.04 7.82
CA LYS A 41 -15.72 -11.28 7.89
C LYS A 41 -15.98 -12.01 9.18
N ASP A 42 -16.40 -13.25 9.04
CA ASP A 42 -16.64 -14.17 10.15
C ASP A 42 -15.59 -15.29 10.16
N PHE A 43 -15.15 -15.72 11.34
CA PHE A 43 -14.37 -16.92 11.59
C PHE A 43 -15.15 -17.81 12.54
N GLY A 44 -15.89 -18.76 11.98
CA GLY A 44 -16.88 -19.55 12.72
C GLY A 44 -17.96 -18.63 13.30
N GLU A 45 -18.15 -18.64 14.60
CA GLU A 45 -19.15 -17.79 15.30
C GLU A 45 -18.63 -16.35 15.59
N ARG A 46 -17.32 -16.12 15.41
CA ARG A 46 -16.71 -14.82 15.74
C ARG A 46 -16.67 -13.92 14.53
N ARG A 47 -17.42 -12.80 14.58
CA ARG A 47 -17.30 -11.72 13.62
C ARG A 47 -16.07 -10.86 13.92
N VAL A 48 -15.25 -10.61 12.91
CA VAL A 48 -14.00 -9.81 13.01
C VAL A 48 -14.13 -8.49 12.28
N LEU A 49 -14.79 -8.44 11.12
CA LEU A 49 -15.10 -7.20 10.42
C LEU A 49 -16.63 -7.01 10.41
N HIS A 50 -17.07 -5.79 10.71
CA HIS A 50 -18.46 -5.49 11.04
C HIS A 50 -19.07 -4.44 10.09
N GLY A 51 -19.02 -4.67 8.77
CA GLY A 51 -19.59 -3.76 7.78
C GLY A 51 -18.69 -2.55 7.57
N LEU A 52 -17.43 -2.79 7.13
CA LEU A 52 -16.42 -1.79 6.92
C LEU A 52 -16.52 -1.21 5.51
N ASP A 53 -16.43 0.13 5.42
CA ASP A 53 -16.34 0.87 4.16
C ASP A 53 -14.95 1.51 4.03
N LEU A 54 -14.34 1.43 2.85
CA LEU A 54 -13.03 2.01 2.58
C LEU A 54 -12.85 2.20 1.07
N ASP A 55 -12.33 3.35 0.68
CA ASP A 55 -11.76 3.58 -0.65
C ASP A 55 -10.27 3.89 -0.52
N ILE A 56 -9.46 3.39 -1.44
CA ILE A 56 -8.05 3.76 -1.59
C ILE A 56 -7.86 4.24 -3.03
N ARG A 57 -7.36 5.46 -3.21
CA ARG A 57 -7.15 6.05 -4.54
C ARG A 57 -5.77 5.72 -5.11
N PRO A 58 -5.60 5.81 -6.45
CA PRO A 58 -4.27 5.75 -7.05
C PRO A 58 -3.34 6.80 -6.43
N GLY A 59 -2.12 6.41 -6.08
CA GLY A 59 -1.14 7.31 -5.48
C GLY A 59 -1.46 7.82 -4.08
N GLU A 60 -2.50 7.32 -3.43
CA GLU A 60 -2.84 7.64 -2.05
C GLU A 60 -2.10 6.72 -1.08
N PHE A 61 -1.58 7.27 0.00
CA PHE A 61 -0.92 6.50 1.06
C PHE A 61 -1.80 6.51 2.31
N VAL A 62 -2.44 5.39 2.63
CA VAL A 62 -3.35 5.23 3.76
C VAL A 62 -2.67 4.40 4.85
N ALA A 63 -2.67 4.88 6.09
CA ALA A 63 -2.26 4.10 7.26
C ALA A 63 -3.48 3.51 7.98
N LEU A 64 -3.38 2.25 8.41
CA LEU A 64 -4.37 1.56 9.21
C LEU A 64 -3.79 1.24 10.59
N LEU A 65 -4.24 1.96 11.59
CA LEU A 65 -3.90 1.80 12.99
C LEU A 65 -4.98 1.01 13.74
N GLY A 66 -4.64 0.42 14.86
CA GLY A 66 -5.60 -0.25 15.73
C GLY A 66 -4.91 -1.24 16.67
N ARG A 67 -5.61 -1.62 17.72
CA ARG A 67 -5.11 -2.59 18.72
C ARG A 67 -4.90 -3.98 18.10
N SER A 68 -4.12 -4.82 18.77
CA SER A 68 -4.01 -6.23 18.39
C SER A 68 -5.39 -6.89 18.39
N GLY A 69 -5.70 -7.66 17.34
CA GLY A 69 -6.98 -8.34 17.19
C GLY A 69 -8.13 -7.45 16.69
N SER A 70 -7.91 -6.18 16.32
CA SER A 70 -8.96 -5.30 15.78
C SER A 70 -9.43 -5.66 14.36
N GLY A 71 -8.72 -6.54 13.63
CA GLY A 71 -9.08 -6.97 12.28
C GLY A 71 -8.17 -6.43 11.16
N LYS A 72 -7.07 -5.72 11.46
CA LYS A 72 -6.17 -5.12 10.45
C LYS A 72 -5.62 -6.13 9.42
N SER A 73 -5.03 -7.21 9.91
CA SER A 73 -4.49 -8.25 9.02
C SER A 73 -5.58 -9.01 8.28
N THR A 74 -6.81 -9.09 8.84
CA THR A 74 -7.97 -9.66 8.16
C THR A 74 -8.39 -8.78 6.99
N LEU A 75 -8.47 -7.47 7.17
CA LEU A 75 -8.75 -6.51 6.11
C LEU A 75 -7.69 -6.55 5.01
N LEU A 76 -6.40 -6.55 5.41
CA LEU A 76 -5.30 -6.63 4.46
C LEU A 76 -5.36 -7.92 3.64
N ARG A 77 -5.66 -9.07 4.26
CA ARG A 77 -5.78 -10.37 3.58
C ARG A 77 -6.96 -10.40 2.60
N ALA A 78 -8.10 -9.79 2.97
CA ALA A 78 -9.25 -9.65 2.08
C ALA A 78 -8.87 -8.83 0.83
N LEU A 79 -8.22 -7.66 0.99
CA LEU A 79 -7.73 -6.85 -0.11
C LEU A 79 -6.68 -7.56 -0.98
N ALA A 80 -5.88 -8.44 -0.37
CA ALA A 80 -4.88 -9.25 -1.09
C ALA A 80 -5.47 -10.44 -1.86
N GLY A 81 -6.79 -10.67 -1.79
CA GLY A 81 -7.42 -11.85 -2.36
C GLY A 81 -6.95 -13.17 -1.73
N LEU A 82 -6.52 -13.11 -0.46
CA LEU A 82 -6.06 -14.28 0.31
C LEU A 82 -7.15 -14.86 1.21
N ASP A 83 -8.34 -14.26 1.16
CA ASP A 83 -9.47 -14.59 2.04
C ASP A 83 -10.77 -14.37 1.26
N ASP A 84 -11.38 -15.44 0.72
CA ASP A 84 -12.51 -15.38 -0.21
C ASP A 84 -13.88 -15.35 0.48
N GLU A 85 -13.96 -15.71 1.77
CA GLU A 85 -15.21 -15.77 2.52
C GLU A 85 -15.52 -14.42 3.20
N THR A 86 -15.80 -13.40 2.41
CA THR A 86 -16.23 -12.09 2.92
C THR A 86 -17.62 -11.75 2.46
N GLY A 87 -18.43 -11.13 3.34
CA GLY A 87 -19.72 -10.51 2.97
C GLY A 87 -19.49 -9.04 2.60
N GLY A 88 -20.47 -8.46 1.89
CA GLY A 88 -20.37 -7.10 1.37
C GLY A 88 -19.75 -7.05 -0.02
N GLU A 89 -19.32 -5.86 -0.44
CA GLU A 89 -18.69 -5.63 -1.74
C GLU A 89 -17.21 -5.28 -1.55
N LEU A 90 -16.33 -5.98 -2.25
CA LEU A 90 -14.90 -5.69 -2.30
C LEU A 90 -14.44 -5.76 -3.74
N THR A 91 -13.95 -4.65 -4.25
CA THR A 91 -13.39 -4.54 -5.59
C THR A 91 -11.98 -3.99 -5.48
N VAL A 92 -11.02 -4.68 -6.11
CA VAL A 92 -9.65 -4.20 -6.28
C VAL A 92 -9.34 -4.20 -7.77
N SER A 93 -8.87 -3.05 -8.26
CA SER A 93 -8.54 -2.87 -9.67
C SER A 93 -7.03 -3.00 -9.86
N GLY A 94 -6.61 -3.71 -10.90
CA GLY A 94 -5.21 -3.86 -11.27
C GLY A 94 -4.44 -4.89 -10.46
N GLU A 95 -3.11 -4.74 -10.45
CA GLU A 95 -2.17 -5.67 -9.80
C GLU A 95 -2.02 -5.34 -8.31
N VAL A 96 -2.11 -6.35 -7.45
CA VAL A 96 -1.93 -6.21 -6.01
C VAL A 96 -0.62 -6.85 -5.57
N ALA A 97 0.16 -6.13 -4.78
CA ALA A 97 1.35 -6.69 -4.15
C ALA A 97 1.33 -6.53 -2.63
N VAL A 98 1.91 -7.49 -1.94
CA VAL A 98 1.98 -7.52 -0.48
C VAL A 98 3.42 -7.62 -0.01
N ALA A 99 3.82 -6.74 0.91
CA ALA A 99 5.01 -6.90 1.72
C ALA A 99 4.59 -7.20 3.17
N PHE A 100 4.93 -8.38 3.64
CA PHE A 100 4.57 -8.86 4.98
C PHE A 100 5.58 -8.41 6.04
N GLN A 101 5.19 -8.50 7.30
CA GLN A 101 6.03 -8.26 8.46
C GLN A 101 7.33 -9.08 8.41
N GLU A 102 7.20 -10.39 8.15
CA GLU A 102 8.34 -11.22 7.79
C GLU A 102 8.58 -11.13 6.27
N PRO A 103 9.82 -10.98 5.80
CA PRO A 103 10.13 -10.86 4.37
C PRO A 103 9.66 -12.04 3.51
N ARG A 104 9.45 -13.22 4.11
CA ARG A 104 8.97 -14.45 3.45
C ARG A 104 9.72 -14.76 2.16
N LEU A 105 11.03 -14.58 2.18
CA LEU A 105 11.89 -14.99 1.07
C LEU A 105 12.04 -16.51 1.08
N VAL A 106 11.96 -17.11 -0.11
CA VAL A 106 12.14 -18.55 -0.30
C VAL A 106 13.63 -18.89 -0.06
N PRO A 107 13.99 -19.62 1.00
CA PRO A 107 15.39 -19.76 1.44
C PRO A 107 16.29 -20.52 0.45
N TRP A 108 15.72 -21.40 -0.38
CA TRP A 108 16.43 -22.16 -1.41
C TRP A 108 16.46 -21.47 -2.79
N LYS A 109 16.04 -20.21 -2.88
CA LYS A 109 16.16 -19.37 -4.08
C LYS A 109 17.10 -18.20 -3.81
N ARG A 110 17.88 -17.79 -4.81
CA ARG A 110 18.69 -16.57 -4.72
C ARG A 110 17.80 -15.34 -4.58
N VAL A 111 18.35 -14.23 -4.07
CA VAL A 111 17.60 -12.98 -3.87
C VAL A 111 16.94 -12.51 -5.17
N ARG A 112 17.69 -12.50 -6.30
CA ARG A 112 17.12 -12.14 -7.62
C ARG A 112 15.94 -13.03 -8.04
N ASP A 113 16.00 -14.33 -7.71
CA ASP A 113 14.94 -15.27 -8.07
C ASP A 113 13.73 -15.16 -7.13
N ASN A 114 13.95 -14.68 -5.90
CA ASN A 114 12.88 -14.29 -4.98
C ASN A 114 12.16 -13.04 -5.47
N VAL A 115 12.89 -12.01 -5.89
CA VAL A 115 12.31 -10.75 -6.39
C VAL A 115 11.38 -11.01 -7.58
N THR A 116 11.77 -11.89 -8.50
CA THR A 116 10.96 -12.21 -9.69
C THR A 116 10.08 -13.44 -9.55
N LEU A 117 9.82 -13.88 -8.31
CA LEU A 117 8.97 -15.05 -8.07
C LEU A 117 7.55 -14.81 -8.56
N GLY A 118 7.06 -15.66 -9.47
CA GLY A 118 5.73 -15.54 -10.08
C GLY A 118 5.60 -14.47 -11.17
N LEU A 119 6.66 -13.69 -11.44
CA LEU A 119 6.66 -12.71 -12.55
C LEU A 119 6.66 -13.48 -13.90
N ARG A 120 5.67 -13.18 -14.74
CA ARG A 120 5.58 -13.69 -16.13
C ARG A 120 6.18 -12.65 -17.08
N HIS A 121 7.50 -12.56 -17.12
CA HIS A 121 8.20 -11.59 -17.96
C HIS A 121 9.40 -12.26 -18.65
N GLU A 122 9.63 -11.96 -19.93
CA GLU A 122 10.71 -12.58 -20.70
C GLU A 122 12.10 -12.20 -20.16
N ASN A 123 12.26 -10.98 -19.65
CA ASN A 123 13.54 -10.48 -19.13
C ASN A 123 13.59 -10.37 -17.61
N ARG A 124 13.27 -11.46 -16.89
CA ARG A 124 13.26 -11.51 -15.41
C ARG A 124 14.59 -11.06 -14.78
N ARG A 125 15.72 -11.35 -15.45
CA ARG A 125 17.04 -11.02 -14.89
C ARG A 125 17.26 -9.50 -14.85
N ALA A 126 16.87 -8.77 -15.90
CA ALA A 126 16.94 -7.31 -15.93
C ALA A 126 15.95 -6.68 -14.97
N ALA A 127 14.72 -7.19 -14.90
CA ALA A 127 13.71 -6.72 -13.94
C ALA A 127 14.18 -6.89 -12.48
N ALA A 128 14.78 -8.06 -12.15
CA ALA A 128 15.37 -8.28 -10.83
C ALA A 128 16.50 -7.31 -10.53
N ALA A 129 17.38 -7.06 -11.49
CA ALA A 129 18.52 -6.15 -11.30
C ALA A 129 18.06 -4.71 -11.08
N ALA A 130 17.07 -4.24 -11.85
CA ALA A 130 16.49 -2.90 -11.70
C ALA A 130 15.81 -2.76 -10.32
N ALA A 131 14.91 -3.68 -9.95
CA ALA A 131 14.21 -3.63 -8.67
C ALA A 131 15.16 -3.72 -7.48
N LEU A 132 16.23 -4.53 -7.54
CA LEU A 132 17.24 -4.60 -6.50
C LEU A 132 18.09 -3.33 -6.41
N ALA A 133 18.38 -2.68 -7.54
CA ALA A 133 19.09 -1.41 -7.54
C ALA A 133 18.27 -0.30 -6.87
N GLU A 134 16.96 -0.24 -7.12
CA GLU A 134 16.05 0.73 -6.50
C GLU A 134 16.02 0.64 -4.96
N VAL A 135 16.17 -0.58 -4.41
CA VAL A 135 16.22 -0.78 -2.95
C VAL A 135 17.64 -0.82 -2.38
N GLY A 136 18.66 -0.45 -3.17
CA GLY A 136 20.05 -0.42 -2.74
C GLY A 136 20.66 -1.82 -2.50
N LEU A 137 20.23 -2.83 -3.27
CA LEU A 137 20.69 -4.22 -3.18
C LEU A 137 21.25 -4.75 -4.52
N ALA A 138 21.77 -3.88 -5.39
CA ALA A 138 22.28 -4.23 -6.73
C ALA A 138 23.25 -5.44 -6.68
N GLU A 139 24.19 -5.42 -5.71
CA GLU A 139 25.23 -6.44 -5.56
C GLU A 139 24.76 -7.72 -4.83
N ARG A 140 23.53 -7.71 -4.29
CA ARG A 140 22.99 -8.81 -3.48
C ARG A 140 22.15 -9.82 -4.26
N GLY A 141 21.98 -9.64 -5.57
CA GLY A 141 21.14 -10.51 -6.41
C GLY A 141 21.53 -11.99 -6.37
N ALA A 142 22.83 -12.30 -6.24
CA ALA A 142 23.33 -13.67 -6.14
C ALA A 142 23.37 -14.22 -4.70
N ALA A 143 23.08 -13.42 -3.69
CA ALA A 143 23.09 -13.86 -2.29
C ALA A 143 21.93 -14.83 -1.98
N TRP A 144 22.08 -15.57 -0.87
CA TRP A 144 21.01 -16.39 -0.32
C TRP A 144 20.24 -15.58 0.74
N PRO A 145 18.91 -15.77 0.89
CA PRO A 145 18.11 -15.04 1.89
C PRO A 145 18.66 -15.10 3.30
N LEU A 146 19.16 -16.26 3.73
CA LEU A 146 19.72 -16.46 5.07
C LEU A 146 21.03 -15.71 5.33
N THR A 147 21.67 -15.15 4.31
CA THR A 147 22.90 -14.32 4.45
C THR A 147 22.61 -12.83 4.47
N LEU A 148 21.34 -12.43 4.36
CA LEU A 148 20.91 -11.04 4.44
C LEU A 148 20.70 -10.62 5.89
N SER A 149 21.01 -9.34 6.18
CA SER A 149 20.50 -8.72 7.41
C SER A 149 18.98 -8.56 7.36
N GLY A 150 18.34 -8.33 8.50
CA GLY A 150 16.88 -8.10 8.55
C GLY A 150 16.43 -6.96 7.62
N GLY A 151 17.17 -5.84 7.63
CA GLY A 151 16.90 -4.71 6.75
C GLY A 151 17.13 -5.02 5.26
N GLU A 152 18.15 -5.80 4.90
CA GLU A 152 18.36 -6.25 3.51
C GLU A 152 17.25 -7.20 3.07
N ALA A 153 16.82 -8.12 3.92
CA ALA A 153 15.72 -9.04 3.63
C ALA A 153 14.41 -8.29 3.43
N GLN A 154 14.13 -7.27 4.26
CA GLN A 154 12.95 -6.43 4.11
C GLN A 154 12.98 -5.62 2.81
N ARG A 155 14.11 -5.01 2.45
CA ARG A 155 14.28 -4.33 1.16
C ARG A 155 14.11 -5.27 -0.04
N ALA A 156 14.61 -6.51 0.06
CA ALA A 156 14.38 -7.52 -0.98
C ALA A 156 12.89 -7.90 -1.11
N SER A 157 12.15 -7.94 0.02
CA SER A 157 10.69 -8.15 0.01
C SER A 157 9.96 -6.99 -0.65
N LEU A 158 10.36 -5.74 -0.39
CA LEU A 158 9.81 -4.56 -1.07
C LEU A 158 10.11 -4.59 -2.57
N ALA A 159 11.35 -4.93 -2.99
CA ALA A 159 11.69 -5.10 -4.39
C ALA A 159 10.82 -6.16 -5.09
N ARG A 160 10.54 -7.28 -4.40
CA ARG A 160 9.62 -8.33 -4.90
C ARG A 160 8.19 -7.82 -5.08
N ALA A 161 7.71 -6.96 -4.20
CA ALA A 161 6.39 -6.36 -4.32
C ALA A 161 6.34 -5.37 -5.50
N LEU A 162 7.33 -4.50 -5.62
CA LEU A 162 7.35 -3.41 -6.60
C LEU A 162 7.71 -3.85 -8.03
N VAL A 163 8.46 -4.96 -8.21
CA VAL A 163 8.82 -5.46 -9.55
C VAL A 163 7.61 -5.83 -10.42
N ARG A 164 6.44 -5.95 -9.80
CA ARG A 164 5.15 -6.20 -10.45
C ARG A 164 4.43 -4.93 -10.87
N GLU A 165 4.99 -3.74 -10.57
CA GLU A 165 4.36 -2.44 -10.82
C GLU A 165 2.91 -2.40 -10.31
N PRO A 166 2.69 -2.64 -9.00
CA PRO A 166 1.34 -2.81 -8.46
C PRO A 166 0.55 -1.50 -8.47
N ASP A 167 -0.75 -1.60 -8.76
CA ASP A 167 -1.70 -0.52 -8.56
C ASP A 167 -2.03 -0.34 -7.06
N LEU A 168 -2.04 -1.45 -6.29
CA LEU A 168 -2.24 -1.46 -4.85
C LEU A 168 -1.09 -2.17 -4.14
N LEU A 169 -0.40 -1.46 -3.26
CA LEU A 169 0.65 -2.00 -2.40
C LEU A 169 0.16 -2.13 -0.96
N LEU A 170 0.14 -3.35 -0.46
CA LEU A 170 -0.26 -3.68 0.90
C LEU A 170 0.98 -3.95 1.76
N LEU A 171 1.13 -3.22 2.85
CA LEU A 171 2.26 -3.29 3.77
C LEU A 171 1.76 -3.74 5.16
N ASP A 172 2.09 -4.97 5.57
CA ASP A 172 1.67 -5.54 6.85
C ASP A 172 2.81 -5.44 7.87
N GLU A 173 2.79 -4.42 8.72
CA GLU A 173 3.80 -4.12 9.75
C GLU A 173 5.27 -4.23 9.25
N PRO A 174 5.62 -3.64 8.10
CA PRO A 174 6.86 -3.94 7.39
C PRO A 174 8.12 -3.46 8.12
N PHE A 175 7.97 -2.67 9.17
CA PHE A 175 9.08 -2.05 9.89
C PHE A 175 9.26 -2.57 11.33
N SER A 176 8.33 -3.41 11.83
CA SER A 176 8.26 -3.81 13.24
C SER A 176 9.48 -4.60 13.73
N ALA A 177 10.10 -5.40 12.84
CA ALA A 177 11.27 -6.23 13.18
C ALA A 177 12.62 -5.52 12.97
N LEU A 178 12.62 -4.21 12.66
CA LEU A 178 13.82 -3.45 12.32
C LEU A 178 14.33 -2.62 13.52
N ASP A 179 15.65 -2.50 13.62
CA ASP A 179 16.26 -1.52 14.52
C ASP A 179 15.94 -0.08 14.09
N ALA A 180 16.12 0.89 15.01
CA ALA A 180 15.71 2.26 14.81
C ALA A 180 16.39 2.95 13.61
N LEU A 181 17.68 2.71 13.37
CA LEU A 181 18.41 3.35 12.26
C LEU A 181 18.00 2.75 10.91
N THR A 182 17.89 1.43 10.86
CA THR A 182 17.39 0.72 9.66
C THR A 182 15.98 1.14 9.33
N ARG A 183 15.10 1.29 10.34
CA ARG A 183 13.71 1.75 10.17
C ARG A 183 13.66 3.13 9.53
N ILE A 184 14.44 4.11 10.01
CA ILE A 184 14.49 5.46 9.42
C ILE A 184 14.91 5.40 7.95
N THR A 185 15.93 4.60 7.63
CA THR A 185 16.41 4.43 6.25
C THR A 185 15.33 3.83 5.34
N ILE A 186 14.60 2.81 5.84
CA ILE A 186 13.56 2.14 5.04
C ILE A 186 12.32 3.02 4.90
N HIS A 187 11.95 3.85 5.87
CA HIS A 187 10.89 4.85 5.72
C HIS A 187 11.17 5.81 4.56
N GLY A 188 12.41 6.35 4.49
CA GLY A 188 12.83 7.20 3.36
C GLY A 188 12.73 6.46 2.02
N LEU A 189 13.25 5.23 1.96
CA LEU A 189 13.19 4.38 0.77
C LEU A 189 11.73 4.13 0.33
N VAL A 190 10.82 3.81 1.25
CA VAL A 190 9.40 3.57 0.93
C VAL A 190 8.75 4.82 0.35
N LEU A 191 9.04 6.01 0.91
CA LEU A 191 8.54 7.29 0.37
C LEU A 191 9.09 7.57 -1.02
N ASP A 192 10.38 7.33 -1.27
CA ASP A 192 11.02 7.51 -2.58
C ASP A 192 10.42 6.57 -3.64
N LEU A 193 10.19 5.30 -3.27
CA LEU A 193 9.57 4.30 -4.13
C LEU A 193 8.10 4.65 -4.40
N TRP A 194 7.35 5.05 -3.36
CA TRP A 194 5.96 5.50 -3.54
C TRP A 194 5.87 6.74 -4.43
N ALA A 195 6.73 7.73 -4.25
CA ALA A 195 6.75 8.94 -5.08
C ALA A 195 7.03 8.64 -6.56
N ARG A 196 7.83 7.59 -6.83
CA ARG A 196 8.22 7.15 -8.17
C ARG A 196 7.16 6.31 -8.86
N HIS A 197 6.61 5.32 -8.18
CA HIS A 197 5.67 4.33 -8.75
C HIS A 197 4.20 4.71 -8.56
N ARG A 198 3.89 5.55 -7.57
CA ARG A 198 2.55 6.08 -7.29
C ARG A 198 1.46 5.02 -7.12
N PRO A 199 1.70 3.86 -6.51
CA PRO A 199 0.62 2.94 -6.17
C PRO A 199 -0.31 3.55 -5.12
N GLY A 200 -1.57 3.09 -5.04
CA GLY A 200 -2.34 3.19 -3.80
C GLY A 200 -1.67 2.33 -2.73
N VAL A 201 -1.52 2.83 -1.52
CA VAL A 201 -0.85 2.11 -0.42
C VAL A 201 -1.77 1.96 0.77
N LEU A 202 -1.85 0.74 1.33
CA LEU A 202 -2.37 0.50 2.66
C LEU A 202 -1.24 0.01 3.57
N LEU A 203 -0.84 0.83 4.52
CA LEU A 203 0.12 0.48 5.56
C LEU A 203 -0.61 0.07 6.84
N VAL A 204 -0.52 -1.19 7.20
CA VAL A 204 -0.92 -1.66 8.53
C VAL A 204 0.26 -1.47 9.48
N THR A 205 0.05 -0.72 10.55
CA THR A 205 1.06 -0.49 11.58
C THR A 205 0.41 -0.27 12.95
N HIS A 206 1.16 -0.48 14.01
CA HIS A 206 0.81 -0.07 15.37
C HIS A 206 1.59 1.18 15.81
N ASP A 207 2.51 1.67 14.98
CA ASP A 207 3.33 2.84 15.25
C ASP A 207 2.67 4.10 14.67
N VAL A 208 2.25 5.00 15.56
CA VAL A 208 1.60 6.26 15.21
C VAL A 208 2.56 7.20 14.46
N ASP A 209 3.84 7.17 14.81
CA ASP A 209 4.85 8.00 14.15
C ASP A 209 5.02 7.58 12.67
N GLU A 210 4.93 6.28 12.37
CA GLU A 210 4.94 5.77 11.00
C GLU A 210 3.73 6.28 10.21
N ALA A 211 2.53 6.21 10.81
CA ALA A 211 1.32 6.70 10.18
C ALA A 211 1.42 8.18 9.84
N VAL A 212 1.81 9.03 10.82
CA VAL A 212 1.96 10.48 10.60
C VAL A 212 3.09 10.79 9.61
N LEU A 213 4.18 10.02 9.61
CA LEU A 213 5.33 10.25 8.73
C LEU A 213 5.02 9.95 7.27
N LEU A 214 4.30 8.84 7.02
CA LEU A 214 4.20 8.24 5.69
C LEU A 214 2.86 8.50 5.00
N ALA A 215 1.73 8.50 5.74
CA ALA A 215 0.41 8.46 5.13
C ALA A 215 -0.19 9.83 4.80
N ASP A 216 -1.13 9.88 3.86
CA ASP A 216 -1.97 11.05 3.56
C ASP A 216 -3.17 11.14 4.50
N ARG A 217 -3.62 10.00 5.02
CA ARG A 217 -4.60 9.88 6.10
C ARG A 217 -4.36 8.62 6.91
N ALA A 218 -4.76 8.68 8.18
CA ALA A 218 -4.73 7.55 9.09
C ALA A 218 -6.14 7.10 9.46
N LEU A 219 -6.36 5.80 9.41
CA LEU A 219 -7.60 5.14 9.82
C LEU A 219 -7.36 4.42 11.14
N VAL A 220 -8.26 4.57 12.08
CA VAL A 220 -8.25 3.82 13.35
C VAL A 220 -9.31 2.72 13.26
N LEU A 221 -8.86 1.48 13.27
CA LEU A 221 -9.71 0.30 13.30
C LEU A 221 -9.94 -0.15 14.74
N ASP A 222 -11.19 -0.10 15.18
CA ASP A 222 -11.62 -0.59 16.48
C ASP A 222 -12.88 -1.45 16.35
N GLY A 223 -12.94 -2.58 17.08
CA GLY A 223 -14.05 -3.50 17.02
C GLY A 223 -14.48 -3.92 15.61
N GLY A 224 -13.53 -4.05 14.67
CA GLY A 224 -13.81 -4.45 13.28
C GLY A 224 -14.46 -3.38 12.41
N ARG A 225 -14.45 -2.11 12.83
CA ARG A 225 -14.98 -0.95 12.11
C ARG A 225 -13.93 0.15 12.01
N ILE A 226 -14.00 1.00 11.00
CA ILE A 226 -13.24 2.24 10.99
C ILE A 226 -13.93 3.20 11.96
N ALA A 227 -13.33 3.37 13.14
CA ALA A 227 -13.85 4.23 14.20
C ALA A 227 -13.53 5.70 13.91
N ARG A 228 -12.38 5.99 13.31
CA ARG A 228 -11.93 7.34 12.96
C ARG A 228 -11.12 7.33 11.68
N GLU A 229 -11.21 8.45 10.98
CA GLU A 229 -10.35 8.82 9.85
C GLU A 229 -9.77 10.21 10.14
N ILE A 230 -8.45 10.34 10.08
CA ILE A 230 -7.73 11.58 10.37
C ILE A 230 -6.87 11.92 9.15
N PRO A 231 -7.16 13.02 8.44
CA PRO A 231 -6.31 13.51 7.37
C PRO A 231 -4.98 14.01 7.91
N ILE A 232 -3.92 13.87 7.12
CA ILE A 232 -2.56 14.28 7.49
C ILE A 232 -2.08 15.29 6.44
N ASP A 233 -2.55 16.53 6.58
CA ASP A 233 -2.29 17.63 5.65
C ASP A 233 -0.91 18.27 5.86
N LEU A 234 0.09 17.46 6.21
CA LEU A 234 1.47 17.89 6.36
C LEU A 234 2.26 17.63 5.07
N PRO A 235 2.96 18.63 4.52
CA PRO A 235 3.82 18.42 3.35
C PRO A 235 4.99 17.49 3.68
N ARG A 236 5.39 16.65 2.72
CA ARG A 236 6.59 15.81 2.82
C ARG A 236 7.84 16.59 2.33
N PRO A 237 9.03 16.39 2.89
CA PRO A 237 9.37 15.46 3.98
C PRO A 237 8.93 15.98 5.36
N ARG A 238 8.28 15.12 6.13
CA ARG A 238 7.75 15.44 7.46
C ARG A 238 8.82 15.28 8.54
N ARG A 239 8.79 16.19 9.52
CA ARG A 239 9.73 16.18 10.64
C ARG A 239 8.98 15.85 11.93
N ARG A 240 9.52 14.93 12.72
CA ARG A 240 8.92 14.50 14.00
C ARG A 240 8.89 15.59 15.06
N ASP A 241 9.75 16.60 14.94
CA ASP A 241 9.82 17.76 15.85
C ASP A 241 8.86 18.91 15.44
N HIS A 242 8.13 18.78 14.32
CA HIS A 242 7.18 19.79 13.88
C HIS A 242 5.94 19.81 14.79
N PRO A 243 5.45 21.00 15.23
CA PRO A 243 4.30 21.10 16.14
C PRO A 243 3.05 20.37 15.63
N GLU A 244 2.72 20.49 14.34
CA GLU A 244 1.56 19.80 13.75
C GLU A 244 1.75 18.26 13.71
N PHE A 245 2.99 17.78 13.53
CA PHE A 245 3.29 16.35 13.65
C PHE A 245 2.96 15.85 15.06
N LEU A 246 3.39 16.59 16.08
CA LEU A 246 3.14 16.25 17.48
C LEU A 246 1.64 16.32 17.81
N ALA A 247 0.91 17.29 17.27
CA ALA A 247 -0.53 17.39 17.44
C ALA A 247 -1.28 16.19 16.83
N LEU A 248 -0.96 15.81 15.59
CA LEU A 248 -1.53 14.65 14.91
C LEU A 248 -1.19 13.34 15.66
N ARG A 249 0.05 13.19 16.09
CA ARG A 249 0.50 12.06 16.91
C ARG A 249 -0.34 11.94 18.19
N THR A 250 -0.51 13.05 18.91
CA THR A 250 -1.30 13.09 20.14
C THR A 250 -2.77 12.73 19.89
N ALA A 251 -3.37 13.26 18.82
CA ALA A 251 -4.74 12.94 18.44
C ALA A 251 -4.92 11.44 18.12
N LEU A 252 -4.01 10.85 17.36
CA LEU A 252 -4.05 9.42 17.02
C LEU A 252 -3.84 8.53 18.25
N LEU A 253 -2.93 8.90 19.15
CA LEU A 253 -2.74 8.17 20.42
C LEU A 253 -3.99 8.20 21.28
N ALA A 254 -4.68 9.34 21.37
CA ALA A 254 -5.93 9.47 22.10
C ALA A 254 -7.03 8.55 21.53
N GLU A 255 -7.18 8.49 20.19
CA GLU A 255 -8.13 7.60 19.52
C GLU A 255 -7.79 6.10 19.75
N LEU A 256 -6.53 5.76 19.95
CA LEU A 256 -6.10 4.40 20.30
C LEU A 256 -6.27 4.10 21.80
N GLY A 257 -6.77 5.07 22.59
CA GLY A 257 -6.96 4.94 24.04
C GLY A 257 -5.65 4.97 24.84
N VAL A 258 -4.58 5.56 24.25
CA VAL A 258 -3.33 5.86 24.95
C VAL A 258 -3.41 7.30 25.44
N ILE A 259 -3.65 7.49 26.75
CA ILE A 259 -3.65 8.83 27.36
C ILE A 259 -2.20 9.30 27.44
N PRO A 260 -1.80 10.43 26.86
CA PRO A 260 -0.47 10.97 27.08
C PRO A 260 -0.27 11.25 28.58
N GLU A 261 0.80 10.70 29.16
CA GLU A 261 1.20 11.05 30.53
C GLU A 261 1.46 12.56 30.57
N GLY A 262 0.64 13.32 31.26
CA GLY A 262 0.81 14.77 31.46
C GLY A 262 -0.47 15.61 31.42
N THR A 263 -1.66 15.04 31.20
CA THR A 263 -2.93 15.77 31.31
C THR A 263 -3.68 15.30 32.55
N THR A 264 -3.12 15.55 33.72
CA THR A 264 -3.89 15.62 34.98
C THR A 264 -4.38 17.05 35.14
N GLU A 265 -5.69 17.23 35.17
CA GLU A 265 -6.36 18.45 35.62
C GLU A 265 -5.89 18.91 37.01
#